data_66e787162fabdc0cd6d9eedb62e16cb2
#
_entry.id   66e787162fabdc0cd6d9eedb62e16cb2
#
_cell.length_a   1.000
_cell.length_b   1.000
_cell.length_c   1.000
_cell.angle_alpha   90.00
_cell.angle_beta   90.00
_cell.angle_gamma   90.00
#
_symmetry.space_group_name_H-M   'P 1'
#
loop_
_entity.id
_entity.type
_entity.pdbx_description
1 polymer ?
#
loop_
_entity_poly.entity_id
_entity_poly.type
_entity_poly.pdbx_seq_one_letter_code
_entity_poly.pdbx_strand_id
1 'polypeptide(L)'
;MKKLLFFLTVVVLFSGCVNQQNLYTLDKDYLERRNIETRVFDTKNEKELLTASAQVLQDLGYSIKESDVNLGLITAEKNSDVTTKAGKVALATLSILSMAVDKSETTYEDVQKFYVNIVTTPTKEKTIKVRVLFTRKSWDNKGNIFKVEKITDTKTYQQFFDKLSQSVFLTANGI
;
A
#
# COMPACT_ATOMS: atom_id res chain seq x y z
N MET A 1 -40.85 13.98 43.80
CA MET A 1 -39.41 13.97 43.63
C MET A 1 -38.86 12.64 43.08
N LYS A 2 -39.17 11.47 43.67
CA LYS A 2 -38.66 10.17 43.17
C LYS A 2 -39.04 9.84 41.70
N LYS A 3 -40.28 10.17 41.26
CA LYS A 3 -40.73 9.93 39.87
C LYS A 3 -40.03 10.84 38.85
N LEU A 4 -39.67 12.04 39.25
CA LEU A 4 -38.94 12.98 38.39
C LEU A 4 -37.46 12.52 38.18
N LEU A 5 -36.86 12.00 39.25
CA LEU A 5 -35.48 11.46 39.18
C LEU A 5 -35.40 10.21 38.30
N PHE A 6 -36.43 9.37 38.35
CA PHE A 6 -36.50 8.16 37.49
C PHE A 6 -36.65 8.51 36.00
N PHE A 7 -37.43 9.56 35.70
CA PHE A 7 -37.56 10.03 34.31
C PHE A 7 -36.24 10.64 33.77
N LEU A 8 -35.48 11.34 34.61
CA LEU A 8 -34.21 11.92 34.25
C LEU A 8 -33.14 10.84 33.94
N THR A 9 -33.14 9.74 34.74
CA THR A 9 -32.21 8.62 34.49
C THR A 9 -32.51 7.85 33.20
N VAL A 10 -33.77 7.71 32.80
CA VAL A 10 -34.17 7.04 31.56
C VAL A 10 -33.76 7.86 30.33
N VAL A 11 -33.84 9.19 30.36
CA VAL A 11 -33.43 10.05 29.26
C VAL A 11 -31.93 9.99 28.99
N VAL A 12 -31.09 9.84 30.01
CA VAL A 12 -29.62 9.75 29.86
C VAL A 12 -29.18 8.43 29.21
N LEU A 13 -29.99 7.36 29.35
CA LEU A 13 -29.67 6.04 28.77
C LEU A 13 -29.92 5.98 27.24
N PHE A 14 -30.69 6.90 26.67
CA PHE A 14 -30.98 6.94 25.22
C PHE A 14 -30.11 7.89 24.41
N SER A 15 -29.20 8.65 25.02
CA SER A 15 -28.32 9.58 24.32
C SER A 15 -27.03 8.95 23.75
N GLY A 16 -26.96 7.63 23.64
CA GLY A 16 -25.89 6.92 22.94
C GLY A 16 -26.08 6.97 21.42
N CYS A 17 -25.98 8.16 20.80
CA CYS A 17 -25.76 8.24 19.34
C CYS A 17 -24.37 7.72 19.04
N VAL A 18 -24.25 6.43 18.74
CA VAL A 18 -23.09 5.87 18.08
C VAL A 18 -22.98 6.54 16.71
N ASN A 19 -21.92 7.34 16.54
CA ASN A 19 -21.58 7.92 15.27
C ASN A 19 -21.15 6.76 14.34
N GLN A 20 -22.12 6.17 13.64
CA GLN A 20 -21.89 5.08 12.70
C GLN A 20 -21.16 5.70 11.50
N GLN A 21 -19.84 5.67 11.54
CA GLN A 21 -19.03 5.98 10.35
C GLN A 21 -19.54 5.07 9.24
N ASN A 22 -19.95 5.66 8.13
CA ASN A 22 -20.41 4.93 6.96
C ASN A 22 -19.24 4.13 6.39
N LEU A 23 -19.03 2.91 6.88
CA LEU A 23 -18.01 1.97 6.44
C LEU A 23 -18.12 1.61 4.94
N TYR A 24 -19.23 1.97 4.32
CA TYR A 24 -19.56 1.66 2.92
C TYR A 24 -19.48 2.87 1.97
N THR A 25 -19.25 4.09 2.47
CA THR A 25 -19.03 5.23 1.59
C THR A 25 -17.60 5.16 1.04
N LEU A 26 -17.48 4.96 -0.27
CA LEU A 26 -16.20 5.11 -0.95
C LEU A 26 -15.71 6.54 -0.73
N ASP A 27 -14.49 6.68 -0.25
CA ASP A 27 -13.79 7.95 -0.15
C ASP A 27 -13.80 8.65 -1.52
N LYS A 28 -13.98 9.98 -1.55
CA LYS A 28 -14.08 10.77 -2.81
C LYS A 28 -12.89 10.51 -3.74
N ASP A 29 -11.71 10.27 -3.16
CA ASP A 29 -10.48 10.03 -3.91
C ASP A 29 -10.25 8.54 -4.26
N TYR A 30 -11.21 7.66 -3.92
CA TYR A 30 -11.05 6.22 -4.13
C TYR A 30 -10.81 5.86 -5.59
N LEU A 31 -11.58 6.44 -6.50
CA LEU A 31 -11.47 6.15 -7.94
C LEU A 31 -10.17 6.71 -8.52
N GLU A 32 -9.77 7.90 -8.09
CA GLU A 32 -8.51 8.51 -8.51
C GLU A 32 -7.32 7.67 -8.07
N ARG A 33 -7.26 7.27 -6.79
CA ARG A 33 -6.23 6.37 -6.27
C ARG A 33 -6.22 5.04 -7.01
N ARG A 34 -7.39 4.45 -7.27
CA ARG A 34 -7.48 3.18 -8.00
C ARG A 34 -6.94 3.29 -9.42
N ASN A 35 -7.09 4.42 -10.09
CA ASN A 35 -6.51 4.67 -11.40
C ASN A 35 -4.97 4.72 -11.34
N ILE A 36 -4.40 5.35 -10.32
CA ILE A 36 -2.95 5.41 -10.11
C ILE A 36 -2.40 4.01 -9.80
N GLU A 37 -3.10 3.23 -8.99
CA GLU A 37 -2.73 1.88 -8.54
C GLU A 37 -2.85 0.82 -9.63
N THR A 38 -3.43 1.13 -10.80
CA THR A 38 -3.83 0.12 -11.78
C THR A 38 -3.34 0.45 -13.19
N ARG A 39 -2.80 -0.56 -13.90
CA ARG A 39 -2.48 -0.48 -15.34
C ARG A 39 -2.94 -1.74 -16.06
N VAL A 40 -3.38 -1.60 -17.30
CA VAL A 40 -3.75 -2.71 -18.19
C VAL A 40 -2.59 -3.01 -19.11
N PHE A 41 -2.28 -4.30 -19.27
CA PHE A 41 -1.24 -4.82 -20.15
C PHE A 41 -1.88 -5.66 -21.27
N ASP A 42 -1.44 -5.43 -22.50
CA ASP A 42 -1.89 -6.18 -23.67
C ASP A 42 -1.12 -7.50 -23.79
N THR A 43 -1.45 -8.42 -22.91
CA THR A 43 -0.93 -9.79 -22.86
C THR A 43 -1.99 -10.74 -22.28
N LYS A 44 -1.88 -12.02 -22.64
CA LYS A 44 -2.68 -13.11 -22.08
C LYS A 44 -1.89 -13.98 -21.11
N ASN A 45 -0.57 -13.76 -21.04
CA ASN A 45 0.33 -14.57 -20.25
C ASN A 45 0.46 -13.99 -18.83
N GLU A 46 -0.46 -14.34 -17.96
CA GLU A 46 -0.49 -13.88 -16.57
C GLU A 46 0.76 -14.31 -15.80
N LYS A 47 1.24 -15.54 -16.03
CA LYS A 47 2.44 -16.05 -15.38
C LYS A 47 3.67 -15.23 -15.73
N GLU A 48 3.85 -14.85 -16.99
CA GLU A 48 4.95 -14.01 -17.44
C GLU A 48 4.88 -12.62 -16.81
N LEU A 49 3.68 -12.03 -16.77
CA LEU A 49 3.46 -10.73 -16.18
C LEU A 49 3.73 -10.73 -14.67
N LEU A 50 3.34 -11.80 -13.94
CA LEU A 50 3.68 -11.98 -12.54
C LEU A 50 5.18 -12.17 -12.34
N THR A 51 5.84 -12.96 -13.21
CA THR A 51 7.30 -13.15 -13.16
C THR A 51 8.02 -11.82 -13.35
N ALA A 52 7.65 -11.03 -14.36
CA ALA A 52 8.21 -9.70 -14.60
C ALA A 52 7.97 -8.76 -13.41
N SER A 53 6.77 -8.82 -12.81
CA SER A 53 6.44 -8.03 -11.61
C SER A 53 7.33 -8.41 -10.43
N ALA A 54 7.59 -9.70 -10.21
CA ALA A 54 8.48 -10.17 -9.15
C ALA A 54 9.93 -9.70 -9.38
N GLN A 55 10.44 -9.77 -10.61
CA GLN A 55 11.77 -9.27 -10.98
C GLN A 55 11.90 -7.78 -10.71
N VAL A 56 10.93 -6.98 -11.16
CA VAL A 56 10.92 -5.53 -10.90
C VAL A 56 10.91 -5.22 -9.40
N LEU A 57 10.15 -5.96 -8.59
CA LEU A 57 10.16 -5.78 -7.14
C LEU A 57 11.54 -6.12 -6.55
N GLN A 58 12.19 -7.18 -7.00
CA GLN A 58 13.53 -7.55 -6.56
C GLN A 58 14.58 -6.50 -6.96
N ASP A 59 14.51 -5.94 -8.18
CA ASP A 59 15.37 -4.85 -8.64
C ASP A 59 15.17 -3.57 -7.82
N LEU A 60 13.96 -3.35 -7.32
CA LEU A 60 13.65 -2.26 -6.39
C LEU A 60 14.07 -2.56 -4.93
N GLY A 61 14.67 -3.73 -4.68
CA GLY A 61 15.17 -4.15 -3.37
C GLY A 61 14.11 -4.73 -2.43
N TYR A 62 12.98 -5.20 -2.98
CA TYR A 62 11.98 -5.95 -2.20
C TYR A 62 12.31 -7.43 -2.17
N SER A 63 12.01 -8.08 -1.04
CA SER A 63 12.03 -9.52 -0.88
C SER A 63 10.63 -10.08 -1.09
N ILE A 64 10.47 -10.99 -2.04
CA ILE A 64 9.19 -11.66 -2.29
C ILE A 64 8.87 -12.57 -1.09
N LYS A 65 7.68 -12.45 -0.54
CA LYS A 65 7.18 -13.26 0.57
C LYS A 65 6.27 -14.37 0.09
N GLU A 66 5.40 -14.05 -0.86
CA GLU A 66 4.44 -14.97 -1.41
C GLU A 66 4.22 -14.64 -2.88
N SER A 67 4.06 -15.68 -3.68
CA SER A 67 3.63 -15.57 -5.08
C SER A 67 2.74 -16.75 -5.42
N ASP A 68 1.50 -16.47 -5.80
CA ASP A 68 0.53 -17.46 -6.23
C ASP A 68 0.01 -17.12 -7.62
N VAL A 69 0.39 -17.93 -8.60
CA VAL A 69 0.00 -17.74 -10.02
C VAL A 69 -1.50 -17.99 -10.22
N ASN A 70 -2.11 -18.90 -9.44
CA ASN A 70 -3.52 -19.22 -9.59
C ASN A 70 -4.42 -18.10 -9.06
N LEU A 71 -3.97 -17.40 -8.03
CA LEU A 71 -4.65 -16.23 -7.47
C LEU A 71 -4.22 -14.91 -8.15
N GLY A 72 -3.19 -14.94 -9.01
CA GLY A 72 -2.64 -13.74 -9.59
C GLY A 72 -2.03 -12.79 -8.54
N LEU A 73 -1.43 -13.34 -7.47
CA LEU A 73 -1.01 -12.60 -6.30
C LEU A 73 0.51 -12.61 -6.09
N ILE A 74 1.08 -11.44 -5.78
CA ILE A 74 2.43 -11.33 -5.21
C ILE A 74 2.36 -10.44 -3.98
N THR A 75 3.04 -10.87 -2.91
CA THR A 75 3.33 -10.04 -1.74
C THR A 75 4.84 -9.91 -1.54
N ALA A 76 5.30 -8.72 -1.22
CA ALA A 76 6.72 -8.44 -1.00
C ALA A 76 6.92 -7.42 0.10
N GLU A 77 8.09 -7.44 0.72
CA GLU A 77 8.48 -6.46 1.73
C GLU A 77 9.90 -5.95 1.54
N LYS A 78 10.14 -4.74 2.02
CA LYS A 78 11.46 -4.11 2.06
C LYS A 78 11.65 -3.44 3.41
N ASN A 79 12.74 -3.78 4.11
CA ASN A 79 13.15 -3.07 5.31
C ASN A 79 13.85 -1.76 4.92
N SER A 80 13.59 -0.71 5.68
CA SER A 80 14.32 0.55 5.57
C SER A 80 14.79 0.96 6.94
N ASP A 81 16.11 0.92 7.14
CA ASP A 81 16.72 1.49 8.35
C ASP A 81 16.74 3.00 8.21
N VAL A 82 15.95 3.68 9.00
CA VAL A 82 15.84 5.16 8.99
C VAL A 82 17.17 5.81 9.37
N THR A 83 18.03 5.08 10.08
CA THR A 83 19.27 5.60 10.69
C THR A 83 20.49 5.58 9.76
N THR A 84 20.50 4.79 8.67
CA THR A 84 21.68 4.68 7.81
C THR A 84 21.63 5.62 6.61
N LYS A 85 22.80 6.20 6.23
CA LYS A 85 22.96 6.99 4.99
C LYS A 85 22.55 6.18 3.74
N ALA A 86 22.78 4.86 3.73
CA ALA A 86 22.36 3.95 2.66
C ALA A 86 20.82 3.83 2.57
N GLY A 87 20.10 3.84 3.69
CA GLY A 87 18.64 3.88 3.72
C GLY A 87 18.08 5.17 3.08
N LYS A 88 18.74 6.30 3.28
CA LYS A 88 18.36 7.57 2.65
C LYS A 88 18.55 7.56 1.13
N VAL A 89 19.60 6.90 0.62
CA VAL A 89 19.85 6.78 -0.83
C VAL A 89 18.86 5.81 -1.49
N ALA A 90 18.55 4.68 -0.84
CA ALA A 90 17.55 3.73 -1.35
C ALA A 90 16.13 4.33 -1.41
N LEU A 91 15.82 5.26 -0.50
CA LEU A 91 14.57 6.00 -0.50
C LEU A 91 14.54 7.11 -1.57
N ALA A 92 15.70 7.71 -1.90
CA ALA A 92 15.81 8.72 -2.94
C ALA A 92 15.46 8.18 -4.34
N THR A 93 15.73 6.89 -4.61
CA THR A 93 15.34 6.24 -5.86
C THR A 93 13.83 6.02 -5.99
N LEU A 94 13.10 5.98 -4.89
CA LEU A 94 11.65 5.85 -4.87
C LEU A 94 10.91 7.16 -4.57
N SER A 95 11.62 8.28 -4.32
CA SER A 95 11.04 9.61 -4.03
C SER A 95 9.96 9.62 -2.93
N ILE A 96 10.01 8.67 -1.98
CA ILE A 96 8.98 8.51 -0.94
C ILE A 96 9.22 9.42 0.27
N LEU A 97 10.21 10.31 0.23
CA LEU A 97 10.65 11.06 1.41
C LEU A 97 10.49 12.56 1.28
N SER A 98 9.29 13.05 1.50
CA SER A 98 9.08 14.42 1.91
C SER A 98 8.04 14.52 3.04
N MET A 99 8.28 13.82 4.15
CA MET A 99 7.54 14.10 5.38
C MET A 99 8.53 14.52 6.46
N ALA A 100 8.49 15.80 6.79
CA ALA A 100 9.19 16.37 7.92
C ALA A 100 8.72 15.68 9.20
N VAL A 101 9.65 15.07 9.92
CA VAL A 101 9.39 14.48 11.24
C VAL A 101 9.39 15.64 12.25
N ASP A 102 8.24 15.91 12.82
CA ASP A 102 8.12 16.79 13.98
C ASP A 102 8.71 16.08 15.22
N LYS A 103 9.73 16.67 15.82
CA LYS A 103 10.58 16.06 16.87
C LYS A 103 10.09 16.34 18.29
N SER A 104 8.80 16.45 18.56
CA SER A 104 8.34 16.93 19.88
C SER A 104 7.96 15.86 20.92
N GLU A 105 8.08 14.54 20.64
CA GLU A 105 7.73 13.50 21.62
C GLU A 105 8.87 12.51 21.90
N THR A 106 8.92 11.99 23.13
CA THR A 106 9.85 10.96 23.61
C THR A 106 9.68 9.60 22.91
N THR A 107 8.66 9.45 22.10
CA THR A 107 8.39 8.29 21.25
C THR A 107 8.69 8.67 19.81
N TYR A 108 9.68 8.02 19.18
CA TYR A 108 10.08 8.28 17.80
C TYR A 108 10.01 7.03 16.95
N GLU A 109 9.84 7.23 15.65
CA GLU A 109 9.84 6.16 14.66
C GLU A 109 11.26 5.60 14.50
N ASP A 110 11.44 4.31 14.79
CA ASP A 110 12.75 3.64 14.80
C ASP A 110 12.93 2.74 13.57
N VAL A 111 11.97 1.91 13.26
CA VAL A 111 12.02 0.95 12.15
C VAL A 111 10.87 1.18 11.18
N GLN A 112 11.17 1.12 9.87
CA GLN A 112 10.16 1.16 8.82
C GLN A 112 10.24 -0.07 7.93
N LYS A 113 9.07 -0.54 7.49
CA LYS A 113 8.95 -1.56 6.44
C LYS A 113 7.97 -1.09 5.37
N PHE A 114 8.33 -1.37 4.15
CA PHE A 114 7.46 -1.18 2.99
C PHE A 114 6.92 -2.53 2.56
N TYR A 115 5.63 -2.60 2.36
CA TYR A 115 4.91 -3.76 1.86
C TYR A 115 4.35 -3.45 0.49
N VAL A 116 4.40 -4.43 -0.39
CA VAL A 116 3.81 -4.34 -1.73
C VAL A 116 2.89 -5.53 -1.93
N ASN A 117 1.69 -5.26 -2.41
CA ASN A 117 0.76 -6.29 -2.86
C ASN A 117 0.44 -6.02 -4.33
N ILE A 118 0.62 -7.03 -5.17
CA ILE A 118 0.24 -7.01 -6.58
C ILE A 118 -0.87 -8.02 -6.79
N VAL A 119 -1.91 -7.62 -7.52
CA VAL A 119 -2.98 -8.51 -7.96
C VAL A 119 -3.14 -8.34 -9.46
N THR A 120 -3.12 -9.44 -10.18
CA THR A 120 -3.45 -9.51 -11.61
C THR A 120 -4.90 -9.96 -11.77
N THR A 121 -5.55 -9.50 -12.82
CA THR A 121 -6.92 -9.89 -13.16
C THR A 121 -7.07 -9.95 -14.67
N PRO A 122 -7.23 -11.15 -15.27
CA PRO A 122 -7.54 -11.28 -16.68
C PRO A 122 -8.87 -10.60 -17.03
N THR A 123 -8.91 -9.92 -18.17
CA THR A 123 -10.11 -9.25 -18.67
C THR A 123 -10.76 -10.02 -19.80
N LYS A 124 -12.02 -9.68 -20.14
CA LYS A 124 -12.73 -10.28 -21.28
C LYS A 124 -12.07 -9.92 -22.63
N GLU A 125 -11.32 -8.84 -22.69
CA GLU A 125 -10.63 -8.32 -23.89
C GLU A 125 -9.28 -8.99 -24.14
N LYS A 126 -8.97 -10.05 -23.40
CA LYS A 126 -7.69 -10.79 -23.47
C LYS A 126 -6.48 -9.96 -23.05
N THR A 127 -6.70 -8.96 -22.21
CA THR A 127 -5.68 -8.18 -21.54
C THR A 127 -5.62 -8.55 -20.06
N ILE A 128 -4.58 -8.11 -19.35
CA ILE A 128 -4.44 -8.36 -17.92
C ILE A 128 -4.34 -7.01 -17.20
N LYS A 129 -5.19 -6.82 -16.23
CA LYS A 129 -5.14 -5.69 -15.32
C LYS A 129 -4.23 -6.01 -14.16
N VAL A 130 -3.20 -5.18 -13.94
CA VAL A 130 -2.30 -5.24 -12.79
C VAL A 130 -2.67 -4.12 -11.84
N ARG A 131 -2.93 -4.46 -10.60
CA ARG A 131 -3.08 -3.51 -9.50
C ARG A 131 -1.96 -3.71 -8.50
N VAL A 132 -1.25 -2.64 -8.17
CA VAL A 132 -0.22 -2.62 -7.14
C VAL A 132 -0.64 -1.72 -5.99
N LEU A 133 -0.32 -2.11 -4.76
CA LEU A 133 -0.58 -1.33 -3.56
C LEU A 133 0.70 -1.28 -2.72
N PHE A 134 1.20 -0.07 -2.46
CA PHE A 134 2.32 0.17 -1.57
C PHE A 134 1.82 0.64 -0.20
N THR A 135 2.34 0.04 0.85
CA THR A 135 2.00 0.37 2.25
C THR A 135 3.29 0.56 3.04
N ARG A 136 3.37 1.63 3.81
CA ARG A 136 4.42 1.84 4.81
C ARG A 136 3.88 1.48 6.19
N LYS A 137 4.65 0.71 6.94
CA LYS A 137 4.41 0.40 8.34
C LYS A 137 5.65 0.75 9.14
N SER A 138 5.46 1.46 10.22
CA SER A 138 6.56 1.83 11.11
C SER A 138 6.27 1.43 12.55
N TRP A 139 7.34 1.28 13.31
CA TRP A 139 7.33 0.95 14.72
C TRP A 139 8.08 2.02 15.50
N ASP A 140 7.67 2.20 16.75
CA ASP A 140 8.37 3.07 17.68
C ASP A 140 9.60 2.37 18.28
N ASN A 141 10.38 3.14 19.04
CA ASN A 141 11.56 2.66 19.77
C ASN A 141 11.24 1.64 20.88
N LYS A 142 9.96 1.33 21.10
CA LYS A 142 9.47 0.30 22.06
C LYS A 142 8.95 -0.94 21.34
N GLY A 143 8.96 -0.96 20.00
CA GLY A 143 8.48 -2.06 19.17
C GLY A 143 6.96 -2.06 18.93
N ASN A 144 6.22 -1.02 19.32
CA ASN A 144 4.80 -0.91 19.02
C ASN A 144 4.61 -0.35 17.61
N ILE A 145 3.46 -0.65 16.98
CA ILE A 145 3.11 -0.06 15.70
C ILE A 145 2.90 1.45 15.90
N PHE A 146 3.75 2.25 15.26
CA PHE A 146 3.67 3.70 15.30
C PHE A 146 2.71 4.23 14.24
N LYS A 147 2.83 3.73 12.99
CA LYS A 147 2.00 4.17 11.87
C LYS A 147 1.82 3.08 10.82
N VAL A 148 0.64 3.03 10.21
CA VAL A 148 0.37 2.27 9.00
C VAL A 148 -0.30 3.21 8.00
N GLU A 149 0.32 3.39 6.82
CA GLU A 149 -0.22 4.29 5.81
C GLU A 149 -0.04 3.71 4.40
N LYS A 150 -1.02 3.97 3.54
CA LYS A 150 -0.90 3.71 2.11
C LYS A 150 -0.05 4.80 1.48
N ILE A 151 0.83 4.40 0.57
CA ILE A 151 1.57 5.34 -0.26
C ILE A 151 0.65 5.80 -1.38
N THR A 152 0.47 7.11 -1.50
CA THR A 152 -0.42 7.73 -2.49
C THR A 152 0.33 8.55 -3.53
N ASP A 153 1.67 8.57 -3.44
CA ASP A 153 2.51 9.31 -4.38
C ASP A 153 2.45 8.72 -5.79
N THR A 154 1.84 9.44 -6.72
CA THR A 154 1.66 9.05 -8.12
C THR A 154 2.96 8.66 -8.80
N LYS A 155 4.08 9.34 -8.48
CA LYS A 155 5.37 9.09 -9.07
C LYS A 155 5.91 7.70 -8.73
N THR A 156 5.69 7.22 -7.50
CA THR A 156 6.06 5.87 -7.08
C THR A 156 5.36 4.80 -7.93
N TYR A 157 4.05 4.95 -8.14
CA TYR A 157 3.28 4.02 -8.98
C TYR A 157 3.70 4.09 -10.44
N GLN A 158 3.92 5.29 -10.97
CA GLN A 158 4.36 5.48 -12.34
C GLN A 158 5.71 4.83 -12.59
N GLN A 159 6.69 5.05 -11.71
CA GLN A 159 8.01 4.41 -11.81
C GLN A 159 7.94 2.88 -11.77
N PHE A 160 7.11 2.32 -10.91
CA PHE A 160 6.90 0.87 -10.89
C PHE A 160 6.34 0.36 -12.21
N PHE A 161 5.28 0.96 -12.71
CA PHE A 161 4.63 0.53 -13.94
C PHE A 161 5.50 0.74 -15.19
N ASP A 162 6.33 1.77 -15.21
CA ASP A 162 7.26 2.02 -16.32
C ASP A 162 8.34 0.93 -16.37
N LYS A 163 8.89 0.55 -15.18
CA LYS A 163 9.82 -0.59 -15.09
C LYS A 163 9.17 -1.90 -15.47
N LEU A 164 7.92 -2.14 -15.02
CA LEU A 164 7.18 -3.35 -15.38
C LEU A 164 6.92 -3.41 -16.89
N SER A 165 6.52 -2.31 -17.51
CA SER A 165 6.31 -2.24 -18.97
C SER A 165 7.60 -2.54 -19.73
N GLN A 166 8.73 -2.02 -19.26
CA GLN A 166 10.05 -2.31 -19.84
C GLN A 166 10.43 -3.79 -19.68
N SER A 167 10.24 -4.36 -18.50
CA SER A 167 10.55 -5.77 -18.22
C SER A 167 9.72 -6.72 -19.10
N VAL A 168 8.42 -6.47 -19.22
CA VAL A 168 7.52 -7.25 -20.08
C VAL A 168 7.95 -7.16 -21.56
N PHE A 169 8.33 -5.97 -22.03
CA PHE A 169 8.82 -5.77 -23.40
C PHE A 169 10.11 -6.54 -23.66
N LEU A 170 11.07 -6.51 -22.76
CA LEU A 170 12.35 -7.24 -22.89
C LEU A 170 12.10 -8.75 -22.91
N THR A 171 11.29 -9.28 -22.01
CA THR A 171 10.95 -10.70 -21.96
C THR A 171 10.25 -11.16 -23.24
N ALA A 172 9.32 -10.38 -23.77
CA ALA A 172 8.62 -10.69 -25.03
C ALA A 172 9.54 -10.73 -26.26
N ASN A 173 10.68 -10.03 -26.20
CA ASN A 173 11.69 -10.00 -27.27
C ASN A 173 12.89 -10.93 -27.01
N GLY A 174 12.87 -11.73 -25.95
CA GLY A 174 13.93 -12.70 -25.65
C GLY A 174 15.27 -12.08 -25.22
N ILE A 175 15.20 -10.88 -24.62
CA ILE A 175 16.37 -10.10 -24.14
C ILE A 175 16.45 -10.18 -22.62
#